data_d2ba6eea803484ac5dcb3de909865906
#
_entry.id   d2ba6eea803484ac5dcb3de909865906
#
_cell.length_a   1.000
_cell.length_b   1.000
_cell.length_c   1.000
_cell.angle_alpha   90.00
_cell.angle_beta   90.00
_cell.angle_gamma   90.00
#
_symmetry.space_group_name_H-M   'P 1'
#
loop_
_entity.id
_entity.type
_entity.pdbx_description
1 polymer ?
#
loop_
_entity_poly.entity_id
_entity_poly.type
_entity_poly.pdbx_seq_one_letter_code
_entity_poly.pdbx_strand_id
1 'polypeptide(L)'
;MSSSDCPYQFDTGFMRRIILLVAAVALVAACGSKAKEAPLPPGSRVVALGDSLTAGAGVAPEQAWPELLAEQTGWVVINGGVSGDTSGGALRRLPALLEQHDPVLVLVALGGNDMLRHVPQAETRANLGRILDMIKAQGAKPVLLATPKPSVAGAVFQNLSAADFYRQVADEQQVPMIEDAIADVLSDPQMKGDPLHPNAAGHAQLSQNIFDALKSIGYAAE
;
A
#
# COMPACT_ATOMS: atom_id res chain seq x y z
N MET A 1 37.57 -12.21 -77.04
CA MET A 1 37.00 -11.19 -76.20
C MET A 1 35.94 -11.87 -75.33
N SER A 2 36.27 -12.19 -74.13
CA SER A 2 35.43 -12.94 -73.22
C SER A 2 34.99 -11.98 -72.10
N SER A 3 33.69 -11.71 -71.99
CA SER A 3 33.08 -10.93 -70.92
C SER A 3 32.73 -11.90 -69.79
N SER A 4 33.36 -11.69 -68.66
CA SER A 4 33.09 -12.39 -67.39
C SER A 4 31.99 -11.63 -66.60
N ASP A 5 30.78 -12.17 -66.63
CA ASP A 5 29.71 -11.75 -65.71
C ASP A 5 29.95 -12.34 -64.33
N CYS A 6 30.08 -11.46 -63.33
CA CYS A 6 30.19 -11.83 -61.93
C CYS A 6 28.76 -11.72 -61.29
N PRO A 7 28.10 -12.78 -60.86
CA PRO A 7 26.82 -12.68 -60.20
C PRO A 7 27.05 -12.37 -58.71
N TYR A 8 26.57 -11.22 -58.28
CA TYR A 8 26.51 -10.84 -56.86
C TYR A 8 25.42 -11.66 -56.18
N GLN A 9 25.81 -12.74 -55.51
CA GLN A 9 24.86 -13.52 -54.66
C GLN A 9 24.61 -12.78 -53.36
N PHE A 10 23.41 -12.22 -53.23
CA PHE A 10 22.92 -11.70 -51.94
C PHE A 10 22.66 -12.89 -51.01
N ASP A 11 23.43 -12.95 -49.90
CA ASP A 11 23.26 -13.95 -48.83
C ASP A 11 21.96 -13.66 -48.07
N THR A 12 20.88 -14.35 -48.45
CA THR A 12 19.57 -14.27 -47.79
C THR A 12 19.61 -14.79 -46.34
N GLY A 13 20.66 -15.53 -45.94
CA GLY A 13 20.84 -16.01 -44.59
C GLY A 13 21.25 -14.92 -43.59
N PHE A 14 22.03 -13.94 -44.08
CA PHE A 14 22.48 -12.83 -43.25
C PHE A 14 21.31 -11.85 -42.93
N MET A 15 20.48 -11.54 -43.90
CA MET A 15 19.28 -10.70 -43.70
C MET A 15 18.25 -11.35 -42.78
N ARG A 16 18.03 -12.67 -42.87
CA ARG A 16 17.12 -13.40 -41.96
C ARG A 16 17.62 -13.37 -40.49
N ARG A 17 18.93 -13.44 -40.25
CA ARG A 17 19.51 -13.34 -38.92
C ARG A 17 19.38 -11.94 -38.34
N ILE A 18 19.51 -10.88 -39.11
CA ILE A 18 19.33 -9.50 -38.68
C ILE A 18 17.85 -9.21 -38.35
N ILE A 19 16.92 -9.70 -39.14
CA ILE A 19 15.47 -9.53 -38.88
C ILE A 19 15.05 -10.27 -37.60
N LEU A 20 15.59 -11.48 -37.36
CA LEU A 20 15.30 -12.23 -36.15
C LEU A 20 15.92 -11.58 -34.90
N LEU A 21 17.10 -10.96 -35.00
CA LEU A 21 17.72 -10.21 -33.89
C LEU A 21 16.96 -8.90 -33.55
N VAL A 22 16.49 -8.18 -34.56
CA VAL A 22 15.69 -6.95 -34.37
C VAL A 22 14.32 -7.28 -33.78
N ALA A 23 13.68 -8.39 -34.20
CA ALA A 23 12.43 -8.84 -33.61
C ALA A 23 12.59 -9.29 -32.14
N ALA A 24 13.70 -9.94 -31.79
CA ALA A 24 14.00 -10.37 -30.41
C ALA A 24 14.27 -9.16 -29.48
N VAL A 25 14.94 -8.11 -29.97
CA VAL A 25 15.18 -6.87 -29.20
C VAL A 25 13.89 -6.06 -29.00
N ALA A 26 12.97 -6.06 -29.97
CA ALA A 26 11.68 -5.40 -29.85
C ALA A 26 10.74 -6.07 -28.82
N LEU A 27 10.85 -7.40 -28.61
CA LEU A 27 10.07 -8.12 -27.60
C LEU A 27 10.55 -7.85 -26.16
N VAL A 28 11.83 -7.48 -25.94
CA VAL A 28 12.37 -7.20 -24.61
C VAL A 28 12.05 -5.79 -24.15
N ALA A 29 11.78 -4.85 -25.06
CA ALA A 29 11.40 -3.47 -24.73
C ALA A 29 9.92 -3.30 -24.30
N ALA A 30 9.08 -4.35 -24.42
CA ALA A 30 7.67 -4.31 -24.01
C ALA A 30 7.43 -4.71 -22.53
N CYS A 31 8.47 -5.02 -21.76
CA CYS A 31 8.37 -5.35 -20.33
C CYS A 31 8.82 -4.17 -19.50
N GLY A 32 7.94 -3.22 -19.16
CA GLY A 32 8.38 -2.17 -18.26
C GLY A 32 7.38 -1.09 -17.81
N SER A 33 6.16 -1.03 -18.30
CA SER A 33 5.13 -0.26 -17.61
C SER A 33 4.19 -1.24 -16.90
N LYS A 34 4.28 -1.34 -15.56
CA LYS A 34 3.17 -1.93 -14.80
C LYS A 34 1.91 -1.19 -15.28
N ALA A 35 1.01 -1.90 -15.93
CA ALA A 35 -0.27 -1.30 -16.33
C ALA A 35 -0.87 -0.71 -15.06
N LYS A 36 -1.19 0.60 -15.09
CA LYS A 36 -1.88 1.25 -13.97
C LYS A 36 -3.18 0.48 -13.78
N GLU A 37 -3.41 -0.02 -12.58
CA GLU A 37 -4.61 -0.80 -12.31
C GLU A 37 -5.85 0.08 -12.51
N ALA A 38 -6.95 -0.52 -12.97
CA ALA A 38 -8.21 0.21 -13.08
C ALA A 38 -8.72 0.55 -11.68
N PRO A 39 -9.22 1.78 -11.46
CA PRO A 39 -9.81 2.18 -10.19
C PRO A 39 -10.93 1.23 -9.77
N LEU A 40 -11.03 0.97 -8.47
CA LEU A 40 -12.10 0.17 -7.91
C LEU A 40 -13.43 0.92 -8.04
N PRO A 41 -14.50 0.26 -8.52
CA PRO A 41 -15.81 0.91 -8.65
C PRO A 41 -16.45 1.19 -7.29
N PRO A 42 -17.39 2.16 -7.21
CA PRO A 42 -18.25 2.31 -6.03
C PRO A 42 -18.92 0.99 -5.63
N GLY A 43 -19.11 0.78 -4.33
CA GLY A 43 -19.61 -0.48 -3.78
C GLY A 43 -18.56 -1.57 -3.59
N SER A 44 -17.29 -1.34 -3.99
CA SER A 44 -16.18 -2.26 -3.71
C SER A 44 -16.01 -2.47 -2.20
N ARG A 45 -15.86 -3.73 -1.76
CA ARG A 45 -15.62 -4.02 -0.33
C ARG A 45 -14.14 -3.86 -0.02
N VAL A 46 -13.84 -3.00 0.96
CA VAL A 46 -12.49 -2.67 1.42
C VAL A 46 -12.43 -2.87 2.93
N VAL A 47 -11.42 -3.56 3.43
CA VAL A 47 -11.18 -3.68 4.86
C VAL A 47 -10.05 -2.73 5.26
N ALA A 48 -10.31 -1.88 6.25
CA ALA A 48 -9.29 -1.11 6.95
C ALA A 48 -8.84 -1.91 8.17
N LEU A 49 -7.76 -2.69 8.05
CA LEU A 49 -7.19 -3.49 9.12
C LEU A 49 -6.19 -2.64 9.92
N GLY A 50 -6.47 -2.40 11.21
CA GLY A 50 -5.60 -1.53 11.98
C GLY A 50 -5.81 -1.61 13.50
N ASP A 51 -5.27 -0.64 14.17
CA ASP A 51 -5.34 -0.45 15.61
C ASP A 51 -6.29 0.70 16.01
N SER A 52 -5.96 1.45 17.07
CA SER A 52 -6.76 2.59 17.54
C SER A 52 -6.86 3.74 16.53
N LEU A 53 -5.83 3.94 15.69
CA LEU A 53 -5.86 4.95 14.63
C LEU A 53 -6.92 4.63 13.57
N THR A 54 -7.13 3.35 13.31
CA THR A 54 -8.16 2.89 12.38
C THR A 54 -9.54 2.80 13.03
N ALA A 55 -9.59 2.36 14.29
CA ALA A 55 -10.85 2.30 15.06
C ALA A 55 -11.50 3.68 15.28
N GLY A 56 -10.74 4.78 15.14
CA GLY A 56 -11.22 6.12 15.41
C GLY A 56 -11.23 6.47 16.90
N ALA A 57 -10.17 6.06 17.65
CA ALA A 57 -10.09 6.39 19.07
C ALA A 57 -10.10 7.90 19.30
N GLY A 58 -11.02 8.37 20.16
CA GLY A 58 -11.16 9.79 20.50
C GLY A 58 -12.10 10.60 19.63
N VAL A 59 -12.71 10.00 18.61
CA VAL A 59 -13.70 10.64 17.74
C VAL A 59 -14.99 9.82 17.64
N ALA A 60 -16.07 10.43 17.15
CA ALA A 60 -17.29 9.69 16.82
C ALA A 60 -17.05 8.74 15.63
N PRO A 61 -17.75 7.59 15.56
CA PRO A 61 -17.53 6.60 14.51
C PRO A 61 -17.52 7.18 13.09
N GLU A 62 -18.47 8.04 12.78
CA GLU A 62 -18.62 8.72 11.48
C GLU A 62 -17.47 9.69 11.14
N GLN A 63 -16.65 10.06 12.12
CA GLN A 63 -15.48 10.91 11.95
C GLN A 63 -14.19 10.12 11.77
N ALA A 64 -14.24 8.80 11.91
CA ALA A 64 -13.06 7.95 11.71
C ALA A 64 -12.68 7.91 10.21
N TRP A 65 -11.38 7.88 9.90
CA TRP A 65 -10.90 7.93 8.53
C TRP A 65 -11.45 6.83 7.60
N PRO A 66 -11.78 5.60 8.07
CA PRO A 66 -12.36 4.60 7.19
C PRO A 66 -13.75 4.98 6.69
N GLU A 67 -14.57 5.58 7.55
CA GLU A 67 -15.92 6.05 7.20
C GLU A 67 -15.86 7.23 6.23
N LEU A 68 -14.92 8.17 6.49
CA LEU A 68 -14.70 9.31 5.59
C LEU A 68 -14.15 8.86 4.23
N LEU A 69 -13.31 7.83 4.20
CA LEU A 69 -12.85 7.23 2.95
C LEU A 69 -13.99 6.56 2.18
N ALA A 70 -14.91 5.91 2.88
CA ALA A 70 -16.12 5.34 2.27
C ALA A 70 -16.96 6.41 1.59
N GLU A 71 -17.18 7.56 2.25
CA GLU A 71 -17.89 8.70 1.67
C GLU A 71 -17.20 9.26 0.42
N GLN A 72 -15.87 9.40 0.45
CA GLN A 72 -15.08 9.94 -0.66
C GLN A 72 -15.07 9.03 -1.90
N THR A 73 -15.07 7.71 -1.68
CA THR A 73 -14.87 6.73 -2.75
C THR A 73 -16.17 6.06 -3.22
N GLY A 74 -17.21 6.09 -2.39
CA GLY A 74 -18.40 5.27 -2.58
C GLY A 74 -18.15 3.78 -2.32
N TRP A 75 -17.02 3.39 -1.73
CA TRP A 75 -16.74 2.02 -1.35
C TRP A 75 -17.48 1.62 -0.07
N VAL A 76 -17.64 0.31 0.13
CA VAL A 76 -18.06 -0.26 1.40
C VAL A 76 -16.79 -0.53 2.22
N VAL A 77 -16.38 0.44 3.03
CA VAL A 77 -15.20 0.30 3.87
C VAL A 77 -15.59 -0.29 5.22
N ILE A 78 -15.03 -1.45 5.53
CA ILE A 78 -15.21 -2.13 6.80
C ILE A 78 -14.10 -1.66 7.73
N ASN A 79 -14.48 -0.97 8.81
CA ASN A 79 -13.56 -0.56 9.86
C ASN A 79 -13.18 -1.79 10.71
N GLY A 80 -12.02 -2.35 10.41
CA GLY A 80 -11.42 -3.47 11.13
C GLY A 80 -10.38 -3.03 12.16
N GLY A 81 -10.48 -1.78 12.67
CA GLY A 81 -9.61 -1.28 13.73
C GLY A 81 -9.95 -1.88 15.10
N VAL A 82 -8.92 -2.20 15.89
CA VAL A 82 -9.05 -2.64 17.29
C VAL A 82 -8.05 -1.89 18.14
N SER A 83 -8.55 -1.05 19.05
CA SER A 83 -7.68 -0.22 19.89
C SER A 83 -6.66 -1.05 20.67
N GLY A 84 -5.38 -0.65 20.59
CA GLY A 84 -4.27 -1.35 21.22
C GLY A 84 -3.82 -2.61 20.51
N ASP A 85 -4.35 -2.95 19.32
CA ASP A 85 -3.95 -4.16 18.60
C ASP A 85 -2.51 -4.07 18.10
N THR A 86 -1.85 -5.22 18.07
CA THR A 86 -0.51 -5.40 17.51
C THR A 86 -0.58 -6.15 16.18
N SER A 87 0.51 -6.18 15.44
CA SER A 87 0.63 -7.01 14.25
C SER A 87 0.27 -8.49 14.51
N GLY A 88 0.69 -9.04 15.65
CA GLY A 88 0.36 -10.39 16.09
C GLY A 88 -1.13 -10.57 16.45
N GLY A 89 -1.77 -9.55 17.04
CA GLY A 89 -3.20 -9.54 17.32
C GLY A 89 -4.03 -9.55 16.04
N ALA A 90 -3.72 -8.63 15.15
CA ALA A 90 -4.37 -8.50 13.85
C ALA A 90 -4.22 -9.77 12.98
N LEU A 91 -3.02 -10.38 12.99
CA LEU A 91 -2.77 -11.63 12.26
C LEU A 91 -3.73 -12.75 12.69
N ARG A 92 -4.05 -12.86 13.99
CA ARG A 92 -4.97 -13.90 14.50
C ARG A 92 -6.42 -13.69 14.07
N ARG A 93 -6.88 -12.43 13.93
CA ARG A 93 -8.28 -12.13 13.59
C ARG A 93 -8.51 -11.89 12.08
N LEU A 94 -7.45 -11.74 11.31
CA LEU A 94 -7.53 -11.49 9.87
C LEU A 94 -8.33 -12.57 9.10
N PRO A 95 -8.16 -13.89 9.34
CA PRO A 95 -8.91 -14.91 8.61
C PRO A 95 -10.42 -14.71 8.68
N ALA A 96 -10.95 -14.43 9.87
CA ALA A 96 -12.39 -14.21 10.05
C ALA A 96 -12.87 -12.94 9.31
N LEU A 97 -12.07 -11.86 9.31
CA LEU A 97 -12.40 -10.65 8.56
C LEU A 97 -12.42 -10.88 7.04
N LEU A 98 -11.45 -11.62 6.53
CA LEU A 98 -11.39 -11.94 5.10
C LEU A 98 -12.57 -12.84 4.68
N GLU A 99 -12.87 -13.87 5.45
CA GLU A 99 -14.00 -14.80 5.19
C GLU A 99 -15.35 -14.07 5.25
N GLN A 100 -15.55 -13.22 6.28
CA GLN A 100 -16.82 -12.54 6.49
C GLN A 100 -17.10 -11.49 5.45
N HIS A 101 -16.06 -10.75 5.01
CA HIS A 101 -16.25 -9.56 4.19
C HIS A 101 -15.83 -9.73 2.73
N ASP A 102 -15.06 -10.77 2.39
CA ASP A 102 -14.55 -11.04 1.03
C ASP A 102 -14.10 -9.76 0.32
N PRO A 103 -13.12 -9.01 0.87
CA PRO A 103 -12.71 -7.72 0.36
C PRO A 103 -11.89 -7.83 -0.93
N VAL A 104 -11.96 -6.82 -1.79
CA VAL A 104 -11.07 -6.70 -2.95
C VAL A 104 -9.78 -5.93 -2.64
N LEU A 105 -9.80 -5.17 -1.54
CA LEU A 105 -8.66 -4.36 -1.07
C LEU A 105 -8.60 -4.40 0.46
N VAL A 106 -7.40 -4.50 1.02
CA VAL A 106 -7.16 -4.37 2.46
C VAL A 106 -6.09 -3.31 2.70
N LEU A 107 -6.46 -2.28 3.46
CA LEU A 107 -5.55 -1.24 3.93
C LEU A 107 -5.02 -1.67 5.29
N VAL A 108 -3.70 -1.88 5.42
CA VAL A 108 -3.06 -2.43 6.62
C VAL A 108 -2.31 -1.32 7.35
N ALA A 109 -2.84 -0.86 8.48
CA ALA A 109 -2.28 0.20 9.34
C ALA A 109 -1.96 -0.36 10.73
N LEU A 110 -0.84 -1.05 10.86
CA LEU A 110 -0.43 -1.80 12.07
C LEU A 110 1.07 -1.66 12.33
N GLY A 111 1.47 -1.87 13.58
CA GLY A 111 2.87 -1.85 14.01
C GLY A 111 3.20 -0.74 15.00
N GLY A 112 2.33 0.27 15.12
CA GLY A 112 2.47 1.34 16.13
C GLY A 112 2.51 0.78 17.55
N ASN A 113 1.57 -0.08 17.90
CA ASN A 113 1.53 -0.72 19.22
C ASN A 113 2.66 -1.72 19.43
N ASP A 114 3.16 -2.37 18.38
CA ASP A 114 4.34 -3.23 18.46
C ASP A 114 5.55 -2.41 18.91
N MET A 115 5.79 -1.25 18.29
CA MET A 115 6.88 -0.34 18.65
C MET A 115 6.71 0.20 20.08
N LEU A 116 5.51 0.63 20.46
CA LEU A 116 5.23 1.14 21.82
C LEU A 116 5.42 0.07 22.89
N ARG A 117 5.16 -1.20 22.60
CA ARG A 117 5.33 -2.33 23.51
C ARG A 117 6.67 -3.02 23.39
N HIS A 118 7.60 -2.46 22.60
CA HIS A 118 8.92 -3.01 22.38
C HIS A 118 8.92 -4.45 21.85
N VAL A 119 7.91 -4.82 21.02
CA VAL A 119 7.92 -6.08 20.28
C VAL A 119 9.16 -6.08 19.36
N PRO A 120 9.92 -7.17 19.31
CA PRO A 120 11.07 -7.23 18.42
C PRO A 120 10.69 -6.89 16.97
N GLN A 121 11.42 -5.97 16.36
CA GLN A 121 11.13 -5.51 14.99
C GLN A 121 11.04 -6.67 13.97
N ALA A 122 11.89 -7.70 14.15
CA ALA A 122 11.86 -8.90 13.31
C ALA A 122 10.52 -9.65 13.40
N GLU A 123 9.90 -9.68 14.60
CA GLU A 123 8.59 -10.29 14.81
C GLU A 123 7.49 -9.45 14.15
N THR A 124 7.50 -8.13 14.34
CA THR A 124 6.57 -7.21 13.69
C THR A 124 6.62 -7.36 12.17
N ARG A 125 7.83 -7.38 11.58
CA ARG A 125 8.03 -7.59 10.14
C ARG A 125 7.47 -8.94 9.68
N ALA A 126 7.77 -10.01 10.41
CA ALA A 126 7.28 -11.35 10.09
C ALA A 126 5.75 -11.43 10.14
N ASN A 127 5.13 -10.78 11.13
CA ASN A 127 3.67 -10.73 11.25
C ASN A 127 3.04 -9.93 10.11
N LEU A 128 3.58 -8.75 9.77
CA LEU A 128 3.12 -7.95 8.64
C LEU A 128 3.26 -8.72 7.33
N GLY A 129 4.40 -9.39 7.10
CA GLY A 129 4.59 -10.23 5.92
C GLY A 129 3.52 -11.31 5.79
N ARG A 130 3.23 -12.04 6.88
CA ARG A 130 2.16 -13.06 6.91
C ARG A 130 0.77 -12.47 6.65
N ILE A 131 0.47 -11.30 7.22
CA ILE A 131 -0.79 -10.58 6.97
C ILE A 131 -0.94 -10.30 5.47
N LEU A 132 0.09 -9.72 4.84
CA LEU A 132 0.08 -9.39 3.42
C LEU A 132 -0.04 -10.64 2.53
N ASP A 133 0.65 -11.73 2.90
CA ASP A 133 0.54 -13.01 2.18
C ASP A 133 -0.87 -13.62 2.28
N MET A 134 -1.51 -13.57 3.46
CA MET A 134 -2.87 -14.06 3.65
C MET A 134 -3.88 -13.26 2.83
N ILE A 135 -3.73 -11.93 2.77
CA ILE A 135 -4.59 -11.07 1.96
C ILE A 135 -4.46 -11.44 0.48
N LYS A 136 -3.23 -11.58 -0.02
CA LYS A 136 -2.96 -11.99 -1.40
C LYS A 136 -3.51 -13.39 -1.72
N ALA A 137 -3.34 -14.33 -0.79
CA ALA A 137 -3.83 -15.69 -0.95
C ALA A 137 -5.36 -15.76 -1.06
N GLN A 138 -6.09 -14.82 -0.46
CA GLN A 138 -7.54 -14.67 -0.58
C GLN A 138 -7.96 -13.96 -1.87
N GLY A 139 -7.01 -13.50 -2.69
CA GLY A 139 -7.29 -12.77 -3.92
C GLY A 139 -7.51 -11.26 -3.74
N ALA A 140 -7.39 -10.74 -2.52
CA ALA A 140 -7.47 -9.31 -2.23
C ALA A 140 -6.12 -8.61 -2.45
N LYS A 141 -6.17 -7.31 -2.73
CA LYS A 141 -4.99 -6.47 -2.88
C LYS A 141 -4.62 -5.85 -1.52
N PRO A 142 -3.40 -6.01 -1.01
CA PRO A 142 -2.95 -5.31 0.17
C PRO A 142 -2.33 -3.95 -0.18
N VAL A 143 -2.56 -2.94 0.68
CA VAL A 143 -1.80 -1.69 0.73
C VAL A 143 -1.32 -1.49 2.16
N LEU A 144 -0.02 -1.28 2.34
CA LEU A 144 0.59 -1.06 3.64
C LEU A 144 0.62 0.43 3.96
N LEU A 145 0.05 0.84 5.10
CA LEU A 145 0.15 2.19 5.63
C LEU A 145 1.22 2.20 6.73
N ALA A 146 2.26 2.98 6.53
CA ALA A 146 3.35 3.05 7.49
C ALA A 146 2.95 3.89 8.72
N THR A 147 3.26 3.38 9.90
CA THR A 147 3.08 4.10 11.17
C THR A 147 4.39 4.79 11.54
N PRO A 148 4.36 6.02 12.05
CA PRO A 148 5.57 6.73 12.42
C PRO A 148 6.30 6.04 13.58
N LYS A 149 7.62 6.13 13.54
CA LYS A 149 8.47 5.68 14.63
C LYS A 149 8.23 6.56 15.87
N PRO A 150 7.95 5.99 17.06
CA PRO A 150 7.85 6.76 18.28
C PRO A 150 9.15 7.55 18.51
N SER A 151 9.04 8.88 18.56
CA SER A 151 10.18 9.78 18.71
C SER A 151 9.78 11.03 19.48
N VAL A 152 10.40 11.23 20.65
CA VAL A 152 10.21 12.46 21.43
C VAL A 152 10.68 13.69 20.65
N ALA A 153 11.83 13.59 19.99
CA ALA A 153 12.36 14.67 19.16
C ALA A 153 11.44 14.95 17.96
N GLY A 154 10.98 13.91 17.24
CA GLY A 154 10.04 14.05 16.13
C GLY A 154 8.73 14.71 16.55
N ALA A 155 8.21 14.34 17.73
CA ALA A 155 6.98 14.94 18.27
C ALA A 155 7.18 16.43 18.65
N VAL A 156 8.33 16.78 19.25
CA VAL A 156 8.66 18.16 19.63
C VAL A 156 8.90 19.04 18.41
N PHE A 157 9.62 18.54 17.40
CA PHE A 157 9.92 19.28 16.18
C PHE A 157 8.85 19.14 15.08
N GLN A 158 7.72 18.48 15.37
CA GLN A 158 6.62 18.28 14.44
C GLN A 158 7.08 17.61 13.12
N ASN A 159 7.99 16.66 13.25
CA ASN A 159 8.60 15.95 12.11
C ASN A 159 8.74 14.46 12.45
N LEU A 160 7.61 13.76 12.47
CA LEU A 160 7.56 12.31 12.57
C LEU A 160 7.81 11.71 11.19
N SER A 161 8.41 10.53 11.15
CA SER A 161 8.63 9.78 9.92
C SER A 161 8.25 8.31 10.12
N ALA A 162 7.87 7.66 9.03
CA ALA A 162 7.62 6.23 9.00
C ALA A 162 8.83 5.45 9.56
N ALA A 163 8.56 4.33 10.22
CA ALA A 163 9.65 3.44 10.64
C ALA A 163 10.22 2.71 9.42
N ASP A 164 11.55 2.67 9.31
CA ASP A 164 12.29 2.17 8.13
C ASP A 164 11.90 0.75 7.70
N PHE A 165 11.47 -0.09 8.64
CA PHE A 165 11.14 -1.48 8.35
C PHE A 165 9.91 -1.64 7.45
N TYR A 166 8.99 -0.65 7.38
CA TYR A 166 7.82 -0.73 6.51
C TYR A 166 8.22 -0.77 5.04
N ARG A 167 9.21 0.05 4.64
CA ARG A 167 9.76 0.02 3.28
C ARG A 167 10.31 -1.36 2.95
N GLN A 168 11.07 -1.96 3.87
CA GLN A 168 11.63 -3.30 3.68
C GLN A 168 10.52 -4.34 3.50
N VAL A 169 9.46 -4.30 4.33
CA VAL A 169 8.30 -5.21 4.21
C VAL A 169 7.58 -5.00 2.88
N ALA A 170 7.34 -3.75 2.48
CA ALA A 170 6.66 -3.45 1.22
C ALA A 170 7.43 -3.95 0.00
N ASP A 171 8.76 -3.75 -0.01
CA ASP A 171 9.64 -4.19 -1.08
C ASP A 171 9.75 -5.73 -1.14
N GLU A 172 9.96 -6.39 0.01
CA GLU A 172 10.00 -7.85 0.12
C GLU A 172 8.69 -8.50 -0.34
N GLN A 173 7.57 -7.89 0.02
CA GLN A 173 6.24 -8.35 -0.31
C GLN A 173 5.72 -7.85 -1.67
N GLN A 174 6.43 -6.94 -2.33
CA GLN A 174 6.03 -6.31 -3.60
C GLN A 174 4.62 -5.70 -3.55
N VAL A 175 4.31 -5.01 -2.45
CA VAL A 175 3.02 -4.33 -2.24
C VAL A 175 3.18 -2.82 -2.25
N PRO A 176 2.14 -2.07 -2.66
CA PRO A 176 2.12 -0.62 -2.51
C PRO A 176 2.21 -0.21 -1.03
N MET A 177 2.89 0.90 -0.75
CA MET A 177 2.99 1.48 0.58
C MET A 177 2.59 2.97 0.53
N ILE A 178 1.79 3.37 1.51
CA ILE A 178 1.51 4.77 1.83
C ILE A 178 2.40 5.13 3.01
N GLU A 179 3.40 5.98 2.76
CA GLU A 179 4.49 6.22 3.72
C GLU A 179 4.13 7.26 4.77
N ASP A 180 3.68 8.42 4.34
CA ASP A 180 3.66 9.62 5.19
C ASP A 180 2.26 9.98 5.73
N ALA A 181 1.19 9.36 5.25
CA ALA A 181 -0.18 9.76 5.57
C ALA A 181 -0.47 9.88 7.08
N ILE A 182 0.02 8.92 7.88
CA ILE A 182 -0.14 8.93 9.35
C ILE A 182 0.88 9.87 9.99
N ALA A 183 2.11 9.87 9.50
CA ALA A 183 3.19 10.68 10.04
C ALA A 183 2.90 12.19 9.90
N ASP A 184 2.40 12.63 8.76
CA ASP A 184 2.03 14.02 8.49
C ASP A 184 0.98 14.52 9.47
N VAL A 185 -0.10 13.75 9.67
CA VAL A 185 -1.18 14.11 10.59
C VAL A 185 -0.67 14.15 12.03
N LEU A 186 0.10 13.16 12.47
CA LEU A 186 0.59 13.10 13.84
C LEU A 186 1.76 14.08 14.10
N SER A 187 2.34 14.67 13.06
CA SER A 187 3.32 15.74 13.20
C SER A 187 2.68 17.09 13.53
N ASP A 188 1.42 17.33 13.12
CA ASP A 188 0.71 18.58 13.40
C ASP A 188 -0.04 18.51 14.73
N PRO A 189 0.32 19.36 15.74
CA PRO A 189 -0.40 19.41 17.02
C PRO A 189 -1.88 19.78 16.88
N GLN A 190 -2.28 20.50 15.84
CA GLN A 190 -3.67 20.90 15.62
C GLN A 190 -4.55 19.74 15.12
N MET A 191 -3.93 18.70 14.58
CA MET A 191 -4.59 17.51 14.08
C MET A 191 -4.73 16.41 15.14
N LYS A 192 -4.26 16.64 16.36
CA LYS A 192 -4.25 15.63 17.44
C LYS A 192 -5.27 15.92 18.53
N GLY A 193 -5.92 14.84 19.03
CA GLY A 193 -6.74 14.87 20.23
C GLY A 193 -5.92 14.56 21.49
N ASP A 194 -4.90 13.72 21.35
CA ASP A 194 -3.91 13.37 22.36
C ASP A 194 -2.54 13.10 21.70
N PRO A 195 -1.49 12.75 22.47
CA PRO A 195 -0.15 12.52 21.88
C PRO A 195 -0.07 11.42 20.82
N LEU A 196 -1.04 10.50 20.76
CA LEU A 196 -1.00 9.30 19.92
C LEU A 196 -2.10 9.26 18.85
N HIS A 197 -3.20 10.02 19.05
CA HIS A 197 -4.39 9.88 18.20
C HIS A 197 -4.78 11.20 17.54
N PRO A 198 -5.21 11.14 16.25
CA PRO A 198 -5.80 12.28 15.58
C PRO A 198 -7.12 12.72 16.25
N ASN A 199 -7.42 14.01 16.18
CA ASN A 199 -8.78 14.53 16.41
C ASN A 199 -9.63 14.41 15.14
N ALA A 200 -10.85 14.91 15.13
CA ALA A 200 -11.74 14.85 13.96
C ALA A 200 -11.13 15.50 12.70
N ALA A 201 -10.44 16.63 12.84
CA ALA A 201 -9.74 17.27 11.72
C ALA A 201 -8.57 16.40 11.23
N GLY A 202 -7.82 15.78 12.16
CA GLY A 202 -6.76 14.84 11.82
C GLY A 202 -7.26 13.58 11.12
N HIS A 203 -8.40 13.03 11.51
CA HIS A 203 -9.02 11.92 10.80
C HIS A 203 -9.47 12.30 9.39
N ALA A 204 -10.04 13.50 9.21
CA ALA A 204 -10.40 14.01 7.89
C ALA A 204 -9.15 14.18 6.99
N GLN A 205 -8.08 14.75 7.53
CA GLN A 205 -6.82 14.90 6.79
C GLN A 205 -6.19 13.53 6.47
N LEU A 206 -6.21 12.57 7.41
CA LEU A 206 -5.72 11.21 7.21
C LEU A 206 -6.49 10.50 6.08
N SER A 207 -7.83 10.61 6.08
CA SER A 207 -8.65 10.08 4.99
C SER A 207 -8.28 10.68 3.64
N GLN A 208 -8.07 12.01 3.58
CA GLN A 208 -7.67 12.70 2.36
C GLN A 208 -6.29 12.24 1.87
N ASN A 209 -5.30 12.15 2.76
CA ASN A 209 -3.96 11.69 2.42
C ASN A 209 -3.97 10.25 1.87
N ILE A 210 -4.78 9.37 2.50
CA ILE A 210 -4.94 7.98 2.03
C ILE A 210 -5.63 7.95 0.66
N PHE A 211 -6.69 8.73 0.47
CA PHE A 211 -7.42 8.82 -0.81
C PHE A 211 -6.49 9.27 -1.94
N ASP A 212 -5.72 10.35 -1.73
CA ASP A 212 -4.79 10.87 -2.74
C ASP A 212 -3.67 9.87 -3.08
N ALA A 213 -3.17 9.15 -2.07
CA ALA A 213 -2.21 8.08 -2.29
C ALA A 213 -2.83 6.92 -3.10
N LEU A 214 -4.07 6.52 -2.78
CA LEU A 214 -4.79 5.46 -3.52
C LEU A 214 -5.09 5.86 -4.97
N LYS A 215 -5.35 7.15 -5.24
CA LYS A 215 -5.43 7.69 -6.61
C LYS A 215 -4.09 7.57 -7.35
N SER A 216 -3.00 7.93 -6.69
CA SER A 216 -1.66 7.83 -7.29
C SER A 216 -1.26 6.39 -7.62
N ILE A 217 -1.65 5.44 -6.78
CA ILE A 217 -1.47 4.00 -6.99
C ILE A 217 -2.38 3.49 -8.13
N GLY A 218 -3.52 4.13 -8.35
CA GLY A 218 -4.51 3.78 -9.36
C GLY A 218 -5.69 2.97 -8.84
N TYR A 219 -5.88 2.89 -7.51
CA TYR A 219 -6.99 2.15 -6.91
C TYR A 219 -8.24 3.01 -6.72
N ALA A 220 -8.10 4.31 -6.48
CA ALA A 220 -9.22 5.24 -6.44
C ALA A 220 -9.32 6.04 -7.75
N ALA A 221 -10.54 6.43 -8.13
CA ALA A 221 -10.81 7.33 -9.25
C ALA A 221 -10.47 8.78 -8.90
N GLU A 222 -10.31 9.62 -9.93
CA GLU A 222 -10.15 11.07 -9.76
C GLU A 222 -11.46 11.73 -9.31
#